data_8ddd4dd961718f496b8607464f86f463
#
_entry.id   8ddd4dd961718f496b8607464f86f463
#
_cell.length_a   1.000
_cell.length_b   1.000
_cell.length_c   1.000
_cell.angle_alpha   90.00
_cell.angle_beta   90.00
_cell.angle_gamma   90.00
#
_symmetry.space_group_name_H-M   'P 1'
#
loop_
_entity.id
_entity.type
_entity.pdbx_description
1 polymer ?
#
loop_
_entity_poly.entity_id
_entity_poly.type
_entity_poly.pdbx_seq_one_letter_code
_entity_poly.pdbx_strand_id
1 'polypeptide(L)'
;MIEYRVSRQLPYPQHLVRLAVCDVLEQEGCLDFVREGAGGAVLAHVTVYGNPGRFSIAVRDGPTGTELAVSITEPRPGLSPEGQRRAENYLADRVEQLMENELRLNPPPLALEERGMA
;
A
#
# COMPACT_ATOMS: atom_id res chain seq x y z
N MET A 1 -14.72 -12.86 -7.40
CA MET A 1 -14.52 -11.99 -6.23
C MET A 1 -13.13 -12.20 -5.67
N ILE A 2 -12.43 -11.14 -5.37
CA ILE A 2 -11.08 -11.23 -4.81
C ILE A 2 -11.17 -11.29 -3.30
N GLU A 3 -10.48 -12.25 -2.74
CA GLU A 3 -10.42 -12.40 -1.30
C GLU A 3 -9.11 -11.82 -0.81
N TYR A 4 -9.19 -10.78 0.02
CA TYR A 4 -8.00 -10.08 0.51
C TYR A 4 -7.52 -10.74 1.80
N ARG A 5 -6.26 -11.18 1.79
CA ARG A 5 -5.68 -11.85 2.95
C ARG A 5 -4.95 -10.89 3.88
N VAL A 6 -4.56 -9.73 3.37
CA VAL A 6 -3.84 -8.74 4.15
C VAL A 6 -4.63 -7.46 4.13
N SER A 7 -4.96 -6.92 5.30
CA SER A 7 -5.60 -5.63 5.38
C SER A 7 -5.05 -4.86 6.56
N ARG A 8 -5.06 -3.54 6.45
CA ARG A 8 -4.56 -2.64 7.47
C ARG A 8 -5.54 -1.52 7.66
N GLN A 9 -5.72 -1.11 8.91
CA GLN A 9 -6.54 0.05 9.23
C GLN A 9 -5.60 1.24 9.37
N LEU A 10 -5.81 2.25 8.53
CA LEU A 10 -4.93 3.43 8.51
C LEU A 10 -5.74 4.65 8.91
N PRO A 11 -5.25 5.46 9.85
CA PRO A 11 -6.00 6.63 10.33
C PRO A 11 -5.82 7.84 9.40
N TYR A 12 -6.02 7.63 8.10
CA TYR A 12 -5.82 8.67 7.10
C TYR A 12 -6.97 8.66 6.12
N PRO A 13 -7.25 9.80 5.47
CA PRO A 13 -8.30 9.85 4.45
C PRO A 13 -7.95 8.98 3.23
N GLN A 14 -8.97 8.47 2.57
CA GLN A 14 -8.78 7.59 1.42
C GLN A 14 -7.90 8.19 0.34
N HIS A 15 -8.11 9.46 0.00
CA HIS A 15 -7.37 10.02 -1.12
C HIS A 15 -5.87 10.08 -0.84
N LEU A 16 -5.48 10.27 0.41
CA LEU A 16 -4.06 10.26 0.77
C LEU A 16 -3.49 8.86 0.70
N VAL A 17 -4.26 7.86 1.15
CA VAL A 17 -3.81 6.48 1.06
C VAL A 17 -3.67 6.07 -0.39
N ARG A 18 -4.59 6.48 -1.26
CA ARG A 18 -4.50 6.17 -2.68
C ARG A 18 -3.26 6.78 -3.32
N LEU A 19 -2.93 8.02 -2.96
CA LEU A 19 -1.71 8.64 -3.45
C LEU A 19 -0.49 7.87 -2.98
N ALA A 20 -0.50 7.43 -1.72
CA ALA A 20 0.62 6.66 -1.20
C ALA A 20 0.78 5.33 -1.93
N VAL A 21 -0.34 4.68 -2.25
CA VAL A 21 -0.29 3.44 -3.01
C VAL A 21 0.38 3.68 -4.36
N CYS A 22 -0.03 4.72 -5.07
CA CYS A 22 0.56 5.02 -6.37
C CYS A 22 2.05 5.32 -6.24
N ASP A 23 2.43 6.08 -5.23
CA ASP A 23 3.83 6.42 -5.02
C ASP A 23 4.67 5.18 -4.72
N VAL A 24 4.15 4.28 -3.89
CA VAL A 24 4.85 3.04 -3.59
C VAL A 24 5.04 2.21 -4.86
N LEU A 25 3.98 2.10 -5.67
CA LEU A 25 4.08 1.33 -6.90
C LEU A 25 5.14 1.90 -7.82
N GLU A 26 5.20 3.21 -7.94
CA GLU A 26 6.24 3.85 -8.75
C GLU A 26 7.63 3.59 -8.19
N GLN A 27 7.78 3.67 -6.88
CA GLN A 27 9.05 3.41 -6.24
C GLN A 27 9.51 1.96 -6.43
N GLU A 28 8.56 1.04 -6.51
CA GLU A 28 8.87 -0.37 -6.73
C GLU A 28 9.10 -0.70 -8.20
N GLY A 29 9.08 0.30 -9.06
CA GLY A 29 9.35 0.08 -10.46
C GLY A 29 8.15 -0.34 -11.29
N CYS A 30 6.96 -0.24 -10.72
CA CYS A 30 5.74 -0.58 -11.45
C CYS A 30 5.38 0.59 -12.35
N LEU A 31 5.51 0.40 -13.66
CA LEU A 31 5.20 1.46 -14.61
C LEU A 31 3.76 1.38 -15.10
N ASP A 32 3.14 0.22 -14.96
CA ASP A 32 1.80 -0.02 -15.45
C ASP A 32 0.90 -0.47 -14.33
N PHE A 33 -0.02 0.38 -13.92
CA PHE A 33 -1.08 -0.08 -13.04
C PHE A 33 -2.38 0.56 -13.48
N VAL A 34 -3.47 -0.16 -13.24
CA VAL A 34 -4.79 0.25 -13.68
C VAL A 34 -5.67 0.42 -12.46
N ARG A 35 -6.38 1.53 -12.40
CA ARG A 35 -7.35 1.73 -11.35
C ARG A 35 -8.66 1.12 -11.79
N GLU A 36 -9.20 0.26 -10.95
CA GLU A 36 -10.53 -0.25 -11.18
C GLU A 36 -11.52 0.87 -10.99
N GLY A 37 -12.56 0.89 -11.78
CA GLY A 37 -13.52 1.96 -11.69
C GLY A 37 -14.19 2.06 -10.34
N ALA A 38 -15.42 1.61 -10.24
CA ALA A 38 -16.21 1.85 -9.04
C ALA A 38 -15.63 1.22 -7.78
N GLY A 39 -14.86 0.16 -7.91
CA GLY A 39 -14.33 -0.50 -6.74
C GLY A 39 -13.15 0.20 -6.09
N GLY A 40 -12.53 1.11 -6.80
CA GLY A 40 -11.38 1.81 -6.26
C GLY A 40 -10.14 0.95 -6.07
N ALA A 41 -10.13 -0.26 -6.57
CA ALA A 41 -8.95 -1.11 -6.47
C ALA A 41 -7.94 -0.75 -7.54
N VAL A 42 -6.67 -0.94 -7.21
CA VAL A 42 -5.57 -0.74 -8.15
C VAL A 42 -5.02 -2.11 -8.50
N LEU A 43 -4.96 -2.40 -9.80
CA LEU A 43 -4.37 -3.65 -10.29
C LEU A 43 -2.98 -3.33 -10.79
N ALA A 44 -1.97 -3.98 -10.27
CA ALA A 44 -0.61 -3.66 -10.59
C ALA A 44 0.25 -4.90 -10.75
N HIS A 45 1.21 -4.82 -11.65
CA HIS A 45 2.18 -5.88 -11.85
C HIS A 45 3.48 -5.43 -11.18
N VAL A 46 3.87 -6.10 -10.11
CA VAL A 46 4.97 -5.66 -9.27
C VAL A 46 5.88 -6.85 -8.99
N THR A 47 7.18 -6.59 -8.94
CA THR A 47 8.16 -7.59 -8.54
C THR A 47 8.54 -7.34 -7.09
N VAL A 48 8.24 -8.29 -6.21
CA VAL A 48 8.54 -8.20 -4.79
C VAL A 48 9.48 -9.34 -4.42
N TYR A 49 10.62 -9.00 -3.80
CA TYR A 49 11.64 -9.98 -3.45
C TYR A 49 12.05 -10.83 -4.65
N GLY A 50 12.11 -10.18 -5.83
CA GLY A 50 12.50 -10.88 -7.05
C GLY A 50 11.39 -11.71 -7.68
N ASN A 51 10.21 -11.71 -7.14
CA ASN A 51 9.08 -12.50 -7.66
C ASN A 51 8.07 -11.58 -8.33
N PRO A 52 7.92 -11.66 -9.65
CA PRO A 52 6.89 -10.86 -10.32
C PRO A 52 5.51 -11.44 -10.04
N GLY A 53 4.53 -10.57 -9.95
CA GLY A 53 3.16 -11.01 -9.73
C GLY A 53 2.20 -9.88 -9.92
N ARG A 54 0.92 -10.21 -10.01
CA ARG A 54 -0.13 -9.20 -10.10
C ARG A 54 -0.80 -9.08 -8.76
N PHE A 55 -1.06 -7.84 -8.38
CA PHE A 55 -1.66 -7.53 -7.10
C PHE A 55 -2.92 -6.70 -7.30
N SER A 56 -3.87 -6.90 -6.40
CA SER A 56 -5.02 -6.03 -6.27
C SER A 56 -4.91 -5.31 -4.95
N ILE A 57 -4.98 -3.98 -4.99
CA ILE A 57 -4.84 -3.15 -3.80
C ILE A 57 -6.09 -2.31 -3.68
N ALA A 58 -6.89 -2.56 -2.65
CA ALA A 58 -8.13 -1.86 -2.44
C ALA A 58 -7.98 -0.84 -1.33
N VAL A 59 -8.55 0.35 -1.54
CA VAL A 59 -8.56 1.42 -0.55
C VAL A 59 -10.03 1.74 -0.31
N ARG A 60 -10.51 1.48 0.90
CA ARG A 60 -11.93 1.59 1.22
C ARG A 60 -12.13 2.29 2.55
N ASP A 61 -13.38 2.67 2.82
CA ASP A 61 -13.72 3.19 4.14
C ASP A 61 -13.49 2.12 5.19
N GLY A 62 -12.91 2.50 6.29
CA GLY A 62 -12.74 1.63 7.42
C GLY A 62 -13.38 2.25 8.66
N PRO A 63 -13.45 1.49 9.75
CA PRO A 63 -14.12 1.98 10.96
C PRO A 63 -13.42 3.19 11.58
N THR A 64 -12.11 3.33 11.40
CA THR A 64 -11.37 4.43 12.02
C THR A 64 -10.57 5.22 10.99
N GLY A 65 -10.99 5.17 9.74
CA GLY A 65 -10.29 5.90 8.69
C GLY A 65 -10.41 5.17 7.39
N THR A 66 -9.33 4.55 6.96
CA THR A 66 -9.27 3.88 5.67
C THR A 66 -8.78 2.45 5.85
N GLU A 67 -9.38 1.53 5.13
CA GLU A 67 -8.90 0.16 5.08
C GLU A 67 -8.08 -0.02 3.81
N LEU A 68 -6.85 -0.48 3.98
CA LEU A 68 -5.98 -0.85 2.87
C LEU A 68 -5.95 -2.37 2.81
N ALA A 69 -6.36 -2.94 1.68
CA ALA A 69 -6.38 -4.39 1.53
C ALA A 69 -5.53 -4.77 0.32
N VAL A 70 -4.68 -5.77 0.49
CA VAL A 70 -3.73 -6.19 -0.54
C VAL A 70 -3.90 -7.68 -0.78
N SER A 71 -3.95 -8.07 -2.04
CA SER A 71 -4.00 -9.48 -2.41
C SER A 71 -3.19 -9.69 -3.68
N ILE A 72 -2.38 -10.75 -3.69
CA ILE A 72 -1.71 -11.15 -4.89
C ILE A 72 -2.69 -12.03 -5.68
N THR A 73 -2.99 -11.63 -6.91
CA THR A 73 -3.99 -12.33 -7.72
C THR A 73 -3.36 -13.32 -8.70
N GLU A 74 -2.15 -13.00 -9.17
CA GLU A 74 -1.42 -13.89 -10.06
C GLU A 74 0.01 -13.97 -9.60
N PRO A 75 0.30 -14.89 -8.68
CA PRO A 75 1.67 -15.02 -8.19
C PRO A 75 2.56 -15.71 -9.22
N ARG A 76 3.85 -15.55 -9.05
CA ARG A 76 4.82 -16.28 -9.85
C ARG A 76 4.59 -17.78 -9.65
N PRO A 77 4.63 -18.58 -10.72
CA PRO A 77 4.49 -20.03 -10.56
C PRO A 77 5.52 -20.58 -9.58
N GLY A 78 5.05 -21.39 -8.67
CA GLY A 78 5.92 -21.99 -7.67
C GLY A 78 6.08 -21.17 -6.39
N LEU A 79 5.52 -19.98 -6.34
CA LEU A 79 5.58 -19.19 -5.12
C LEU A 79 4.65 -19.77 -4.07
N SER A 80 5.19 -20.08 -2.90
CA SER A 80 4.42 -20.71 -1.84
C SER A 80 3.38 -19.74 -1.26
N PRO A 81 2.35 -20.27 -0.59
CA PRO A 81 1.38 -19.38 0.08
C PRO A 81 2.05 -18.44 1.07
N GLU A 82 3.08 -18.90 1.78
CA GLU A 82 3.81 -18.05 2.69
C GLU A 82 4.52 -16.93 1.95
N GLY A 83 5.13 -17.25 0.81
CA GLY A 83 5.79 -16.27 -0.01
C GLY A 83 4.81 -15.25 -0.56
N GLN A 84 3.61 -15.71 -0.94
CA GLN A 84 2.57 -14.81 -1.41
C GLN A 84 2.16 -13.83 -0.31
N ARG A 85 1.96 -14.33 0.90
CA ARG A 85 1.59 -13.48 2.01
C ARG A 85 2.69 -12.50 2.36
N ARG A 86 3.94 -12.94 2.27
CA ARG A 86 5.07 -12.05 2.55
C ARG A 86 5.11 -10.90 1.55
N ALA A 87 4.82 -11.19 0.29
CA ALA A 87 4.79 -10.14 -0.74
C ALA A 87 3.63 -9.17 -0.47
N GLU A 88 2.47 -9.70 -0.10
CA GLU A 88 1.32 -8.86 0.22
C GLU A 88 1.63 -7.94 1.40
N ASN A 89 2.23 -8.49 2.44
CA ASN A 89 2.61 -7.71 3.61
C ASN A 89 3.67 -6.66 3.28
N TYR A 90 4.60 -7.01 2.41
CA TYR A 90 5.62 -6.05 2.01
C TYR A 90 5.00 -4.79 1.42
N LEU A 91 4.06 -4.95 0.50
CA LEU A 91 3.42 -3.78 -0.12
C LEU A 91 2.61 -2.99 0.90
N ALA A 92 1.87 -3.67 1.76
CA ALA A 92 1.10 -3.00 2.79
C ALA A 92 2.01 -2.22 3.74
N ASP A 93 3.13 -2.83 4.13
CA ASP A 93 4.10 -2.16 4.99
C ASP A 93 4.68 -0.92 4.32
N ARG A 94 4.98 -1.01 3.03
CA ARG A 94 5.54 0.12 2.31
C ARG A 94 4.57 1.30 2.29
N VAL A 95 3.29 1.02 2.08
CA VAL A 95 2.29 2.10 2.09
C VAL A 95 2.21 2.74 3.47
N GLU A 96 2.17 1.92 4.52
CA GLU A 96 2.14 2.46 5.88
C GLU A 96 3.37 3.30 6.18
N GLN A 97 4.54 2.80 5.79
CA GLN A 97 5.78 3.53 6.04
C GLN A 97 5.81 4.86 5.31
N LEU A 98 5.33 4.86 4.07
CA LEU A 98 5.32 6.10 3.32
C LEU A 98 4.40 7.12 3.97
N MET A 99 3.22 6.68 4.42
CA MET A 99 2.30 7.58 5.10
C MET A 99 2.93 8.16 6.36
N GLU A 100 3.56 7.31 7.16
CA GLU A 100 4.20 7.75 8.38
C GLU A 100 5.34 8.73 8.10
N ASN A 101 6.14 8.42 7.09
CA ASN A 101 7.26 9.28 6.73
C ASN A 101 6.78 10.64 6.22
N GLU A 102 5.74 10.64 5.42
CA GLU A 102 5.18 11.90 4.92
C GLU A 102 4.71 12.78 6.07
N LEU A 103 4.03 12.19 7.03
CA LEU A 103 3.55 12.96 8.17
C LEU A 103 4.70 13.45 9.03
N ARG A 104 5.76 12.68 9.14
CA ARG A 104 6.92 13.10 9.91
C ARG A 104 7.69 14.21 9.20
N LEU A 105 7.81 14.08 7.88
CA LEU A 105 8.53 15.10 7.10
C LEU A 105 7.75 16.39 7.04
N ASN A 106 6.45 16.32 7.11
CA ASN A 106 5.59 17.49 7.05
C ASN A 106 4.73 17.59 8.30
N PRO A 107 5.35 17.55 9.49
CA PRO A 107 4.57 17.59 10.72
C PRO A 107 4.01 18.99 10.94
N PRO A 108 3.02 19.11 11.83
CA PRO A 108 2.54 20.41 12.23
C PRO A 108 3.70 21.24 12.78
N PRO A 109 3.67 22.55 12.63
CA PRO A 109 4.80 23.39 13.06
C PRO A 109 5.24 23.15 14.49
N LEU A 110 4.32 22.86 15.38
CA LEU A 110 4.66 22.62 16.77
C LEU A 110 5.60 21.42 16.92
N ALA A 111 5.26 20.33 16.25
CA ALA A 111 6.11 19.15 16.34
C ALA A 111 7.48 19.41 15.74
N LEU A 112 7.49 20.18 14.66
CA LEU A 112 8.76 20.52 14.03
C LEU A 112 9.63 21.31 14.98
N GLU A 113 9.03 22.25 15.68
CA GLU A 113 9.79 23.07 16.61
C GLU A 113 10.44 22.25 17.68
N GLU A 114 9.72 21.29 18.21
CA GLU A 114 10.30 20.45 19.24
C GLU A 114 11.53 19.74 18.76
N ARG A 115 11.48 19.22 17.57
CA ARG A 115 12.63 18.53 17.04
C ARG A 115 13.73 19.52 16.66
N GLY A 116 13.34 20.65 16.18
CA GLY A 116 14.30 21.66 15.79
C GLY A 116 15.11 22.14 16.95
N MET A 117 14.50 22.15 18.08
CA MET A 117 15.20 22.61 19.24
C MET A 117 16.16 21.60 19.76
N ALA A 118 15.89 20.37 19.50
CA ALA A 118 16.74 19.33 20.00
C ALA A 118 18.13 19.39 19.43
#